data_29b39398d50995fc40b36c906cb75d1d
#
_entry.id   29b39398d50995fc40b36c906cb75d1d
#
_cell.length_a   1.000
_cell.length_b   1.000
_cell.length_c   1.000
_cell.angle_alpha   90.00
_cell.angle_beta   90.00
_cell.angle_gamma   90.00
#
_symmetry.space_group_name_H-M   'P 1'
#
loop_
_entity.id
_entity.type
_entity.pdbx_description
1 polymer ?
#
loop_
_entity_poly.entity_id
_entity_poly.type
_entity_poly.pdbx_seq_one_letter_code
_entity_poly.pdbx_strand_id
1 'polypeptide(L)'
;MRILIAVASALLTGPSLADSVRHLSVPERFLGTWAPSADLCRDKKSIIAVSSQGYETSQESCAVQWVTETAGRSGPIYSAHMRCTMAAAPDQKTELNRLIIPQEDGQVSAGPDFNDLKSYQRCPAN
;
A
#
# COMPACT_ATOMS: atom_id res chain seq x y z
N MET A 1 -25.29 -58.60 16.93
CA MET A 1 -24.96 -57.90 15.73
C MET A 1 -25.18 -56.41 15.83
N ARG A 2 -24.14 -55.71 15.92
CA ARG A 2 -24.28 -54.29 16.08
C ARG A 2 -23.32 -53.56 15.21
N ILE A 3 -23.84 -52.70 14.45
CA ILE A 3 -23.03 -51.92 13.55
C ILE A 3 -22.93 -50.54 14.14
N LEU A 4 -21.73 -50.21 14.46
CA LEU A 4 -21.48 -48.86 14.92
C LEU A 4 -20.94 -48.07 13.79
N ILE A 5 -21.71 -47.18 13.33
CA ILE A 5 -21.27 -46.28 12.30
C ILE A 5 -20.75 -45.04 13.00
N ALA A 6 -19.46 -44.95 13.00
CA ALA A 6 -18.85 -43.73 13.47
C ALA A 6 -18.78 -42.78 12.30
N VAL A 7 -19.63 -41.80 12.36
CA VAL A 7 -19.56 -40.75 11.39
C VAL A 7 -18.59 -39.74 11.93
N ALA A 8 -17.42 -39.81 11.44
CA ALA A 8 -16.45 -38.79 11.73
C ALA A 8 -16.66 -37.66 10.75
N SER A 9 -17.37 -36.70 11.18
CA SER A 9 -17.52 -35.49 10.39
C SER A 9 -16.38 -34.57 10.72
N ALA A 10 -15.35 -34.68 9.99
CA ALA A 10 -14.29 -33.72 10.10
C ALA A 10 -14.61 -32.55 9.21
N LEU A 11 -15.22 -31.59 9.80
CA LEU A 11 -15.45 -30.35 9.09
C LEU A 11 -14.34 -29.41 9.40
N LEU A 12 -13.42 -29.39 8.50
CA LEU A 12 -12.37 -28.42 8.57
C LEU A 12 -12.65 -27.30 7.63
N THR A 13 -13.45 -26.43 8.10
CA THR A 13 -13.51 -25.16 7.42
C THR A 13 -12.55 -24.29 8.14
N GLY A 14 -11.35 -24.21 7.67
CA GLY A 14 -10.46 -23.18 8.09
C GLY A 14 -11.07 -21.85 7.72
N PRO A 15 -11.09 -20.85 8.61
CA PRO A 15 -11.47 -19.52 8.20
C PRO A 15 -10.51 -19.11 7.10
N SER A 16 -11.05 -18.65 6.01
CA SER A 16 -10.23 -18.04 5.01
C SER A 16 -9.61 -16.83 5.67
N LEU A 17 -8.37 -16.93 6.01
CA LEU A 17 -7.61 -15.77 6.39
C LEU A 17 -7.71 -14.79 5.25
N ALA A 18 -7.79 -13.53 5.58
CA ALA A 18 -7.79 -12.49 4.58
C ALA A 18 -6.66 -12.79 3.61
N ASP A 19 -7.01 -13.05 2.38
CA ASP A 19 -6.04 -13.39 1.38
C ASP A 19 -5.13 -12.21 1.15
N SER A 20 -3.87 -12.38 1.48
CA SER A 20 -2.84 -11.40 1.19
C SER A 20 -2.11 -11.80 -0.06
N VAL A 21 -1.98 -10.87 -0.96
CA VAL A 21 -1.21 -11.03 -2.19
C VAL A 21 0.00 -10.13 -2.08
N ARG A 22 1.16 -10.68 -2.40
CA ARG A 22 2.40 -9.89 -2.40
C ARG A 22 2.76 -9.56 -3.83
N HIS A 23 2.87 -8.27 -4.10
CA HIS A 23 3.34 -7.74 -5.37
C HIS A 23 4.81 -7.36 -5.23
N LEU A 24 5.64 -7.77 -6.18
CA LEU A 24 7.07 -7.44 -6.14
C LEU A 24 7.35 -6.05 -6.70
N SER A 25 6.36 -5.43 -7.29
CA SER A 25 6.44 -4.05 -7.75
C SER A 25 5.15 -3.32 -7.40
N VAL A 26 5.20 -2.01 -7.50
CA VAL A 26 4.01 -1.19 -7.23
C VAL A 26 2.96 -1.46 -8.29
N PRO A 27 1.72 -1.77 -7.91
CA PRO A 27 0.65 -1.96 -8.89
C PRO A 27 0.48 -0.73 -9.78
N GLU A 28 0.16 -0.99 -11.04
CA GLU A 28 0.06 0.04 -12.06
C GLU A 28 -0.86 1.20 -11.69
N ARG A 29 -1.92 0.90 -10.98
CA ARG A 29 -2.91 1.91 -10.59
C ARG A 29 -2.32 3.03 -9.74
N PHE A 30 -1.16 2.81 -9.12
CA PHE A 30 -0.53 3.80 -8.25
C PHE A 30 0.62 4.55 -8.90
N LEU A 31 0.99 4.18 -10.12
CA LEU A 31 2.11 4.83 -10.79
C LEU A 31 1.75 6.26 -11.18
N GLY A 32 2.70 7.16 -11.03
CA GLY A 32 2.53 8.56 -11.40
C GLY A 32 2.84 9.49 -10.25
N THR A 33 2.35 10.71 -10.38
CA THR A 33 2.57 11.77 -9.41
C THR A 33 1.28 12.07 -8.68
N TRP A 34 1.39 12.25 -7.38
CA TRP A 34 0.27 12.50 -6.50
C TRP A 34 0.52 13.73 -5.66
N ALA A 35 -0.53 14.43 -5.28
CA ALA A 35 -0.44 15.62 -4.43
C ALA A 35 -1.66 15.70 -3.52
N PRO A 36 -1.55 16.42 -2.39
CA PRO A 36 -2.70 16.61 -1.49
C PRO A 36 -3.88 17.34 -2.14
N SER A 37 -3.61 18.18 -3.13
CA SER A 37 -4.64 18.90 -3.87
C SER A 37 -4.13 19.21 -5.27
N ALA A 38 -5.04 19.55 -6.17
CA ALA A 38 -4.68 19.86 -7.55
C ALA A 38 -3.71 21.05 -7.63
N ASP A 39 -3.87 22.02 -6.76
CA ASP A 39 -3.01 23.21 -6.75
C ASP A 39 -1.56 22.86 -6.43
N LEU A 40 -1.35 21.78 -5.70
CA LEU A 40 -0.02 21.39 -5.25
C LEU A 40 0.70 20.47 -6.20
N CYS A 41 0.09 20.12 -7.34
CA CYS A 41 0.73 19.25 -8.32
C CYS A 41 1.99 19.84 -8.91
N ARG A 42 2.18 21.14 -8.82
CA ARG A 42 3.39 21.82 -9.32
C ARG A 42 4.35 22.18 -8.20
N ASP A 43 3.98 21.90 -6.98
CA ASP A 43 4.83 22.19 -5.83
C ASP A 43 5.69 20.96 -5.52
N LYS A 44 6.97 21.05 -5.84
CA LYS A 44 7.92 19.94 -5.64
C LYS A 44 8.01 19.47 -4.20
N LYS A 45 7.67 20.33 -3.25
CA LYS A 45 7.72 19.98 -1.84
C LYS A 45 6.51 19.16 -1.40
N SER A 46 5.46 19.15 -2.20
CA SER A 46 4.19 18.51 -1.83
C SER A 46 3.90 17.25 -2.61
N ILE A 47 4.58 17.02 -3.71
CA ILE A 47 4.28 15.89 -4.57
C ILE A 47 4.97 14.60 -4.13
N ILE A 48 4.33 13.49 -4.48
CA ILE A 48 4.86 12.15 -4.33
C ILE A 48 4.98 11.55 -5.72
N ALA A 49 6.16 11.09 -6.08
CA ALA A 49 6.37 10.41 -7.35
C ALA A 49 6.49 8.92 -7.11
N VAL A 50 5.62 8.14 -7.75
CA VAL A 50 5.55 6.69 -7.56
C VAL A 50 5.88 6.02 -8.88
N SER A 51 6.86 5.14 -8.85
CA SER A 51 7.25 4.31 -9.97
C SER A 51 7.10 2.84 -9.60
N SER A 52 7.41 1.93 -10.52
CA SER A 52 7.23 0.50 -10.26
C SER A 52 8.00 0.00 -9.05
N GLN A 53 9.13 0.61 -8.73
CA GLN A 53 9.96 0.22 -7.59
C GLN A 53 10.42 1.40 -6.75
N GLY A 54 9.83 2.56 -6.93
CA GLY A 54 10.27 3.77 -6.27
C GLY A 54 9.14 4.59 -5.69
N TYR A 55 9.45 5.28 -4.62
CA TYR A 55 8.55 6.23 -3.98
C TYR A 55 9.43 7.40 -3.57
N GLU A 56 9.16 8.57 -4.11
CA GLU A 56 10.00 9.73 -3.86
C GLU A 56 9.19 10.96 -3.47
N THR A 57 9.68 11.62 -2.45
CA THR A 57 9.18 12.94 -2.04
C THR A 57 10.37 13.88 -1.96
N SER A 58 10.14 15.15 -1.62
CA SER A 58 11.24 16.08 -1.41
C SER A 58 12.11 15.73 -0.22
N GLN A 59 11.60 14.88 0.70
CA GLN A 59 12.29 14.57 1.94
C GLN A 59 12.87 13.16 1.98
N GLU A 60 12.45 12.28 1.09
CA GLU A 60 12.90 10.90 1.12
C GLU A 60 12.86 10.26 -0.26
N SER A 61 13.77 9.33 -0.45
CA SER A 61 13.81 8.50 -1.64
C SER A 61 13.77 7.05 -1.18
N CYS A 62 12.79 6.31 -1.64
CA CYS A 62 12.53 4.96 -1.17
C CYS A 62 12.56 3.95 -2.31
N ALA A 63 13.16 2.80 -2.05
CA ALA A 63 13.06 1.64 -2.91
C ALA A 63 11.94 0.75 -2.37
N VAL A 64 10.94 0.49 -3.18
CA VAL A 64 9.83 -0.40 -2.82
C VAL A 64 10.32 -1.83 -2.98
N GLN A 65 10.27 -2.60 -1.90
CA GLN A 65 10.71 -3.99 -1.90
C GLN A 65 9.58 -4.94 -2.23
N TRP A 66 8.41 -4.69 -1.70
CA TRP A 66 7.18 -5.38 -2.07
C TRP A 66 5.98 -4.59 -1.59
N VAL A 67 4.82 -4.90 -2.14
CA VAL A 67 3.55 -4.31 -1.73
C VAL A 67 2.60 -5.45 -1.40
N THR A 68 2.07 -5.45 -0.21
CA THR A 68 1.08 -6.44 0.20
C THR A 68 -0.31 -5.88 -0.03
N GLU A 69 -1.16 -6.67 -0.65
CA GLU A 69 -2.55 -6.32 -0.86
C GLU A 69 -3.41 -7.23 0.01
N THR A 70 -4.27 -6.65 0.83
CA THR A 70 -5.16 -7.38 1.73
C THR A 70 -6.58 -6.91 1.48
N ALA A 71 -7.53 -7.83 1.49
CA ALA A 71 -8.94 -7.47 1.33
C ALA A 71 -9.44 -6.75 2.59
N GLY A 72 -10.05 -5.60 2.38
CA GLY A 72 -10.70 -4.84 3.44
C GLY A 72 -12.19 -4.76 3.22
N ARG A 73 -12.92 -4.24 4.19
CA ARG A 73 -14.38 -4.12 4.11
C ARG A 73 -14.83 -3.24 2.95
N SER A 74 -14.10 -2.17 2.71
CA SER A 74 -14.46 -1.19 1.68
C SER A 74 -13.60 -1.30 0.44
N GLY A 75 -12.84 -2.37 0.32
CA GLY A 75 -11.95 -2.58 -0.80
C GLY A 75 -10.55 -2.96 -0.35
N PRO A 76 -9.62 -3.11 -1.28
CA PRO A 76 -8.28 -3.56 -0.95
C PRO A 76 -7.49 -2.52 -0.18
N ILE A 77 -6.64 -3.02 0.71
CA ILE A 77 -5.70 -2.21 1.48
C ILE A 77 -4.31 -2.65 1.07
N TYR A 78 -3.49 -1.70 0.69
CA TYR A 78 -2.11 -1.98 0.28
C TYR A 78 -1.14 -1.50 1.34
N SER A 79 -0.07 -2.24 1.52
CA SER A 79 1.01 -1.84 2.43
C SER A 79 2.32 -1.98 1.67
N ALA A 80 3.00 -0.87 1.44
CA ALA A 80 4.28 -0.87 0.73
C ALA A 80 5.41 -0.99 1.74
N HIS A 81 6.22 -2.03 1.59
CA HIS A 81 7.44 -2.19 2.38
C HIS A 81 8.59 -1.58 1.61
N MET A 82 9.22 -0.58 2.18
CA MET A 82 10.19 0.24 1.49
C MET A 82 11.46 0.40 2.31
N ARG A 83 12.56 0.57 1.60
CA ARG A 83 13.81 1.00 2.22
C ARG A 83 14.08 2.42 1.75
N CYS A 84 14.16 3.33 2.71
CA CYS A 84 14.19 4.76 2.43
C CYS A 84 15.48 5.41 2.88
N THR A 85 15.89 6.40 2.09
CA THR A 85 16.98 7.30 2.43
C THR A 85 16.36 8.68 2.63
N MET A 86 16.61 9.27 3.78
CA MET A 86 16.10 10.59 4.09
C MET A 86 17.08 11.65 3.59
N ALA A 87 16.56 12.75 3.05
CA ALA A 87 17.42 13.83 2.56
C ALA A 87 18.28 14.41 3.69
N ALA A 88 17.76 14.43 4.91
CA ALA A 88 18.49 14.94 6.07
C ALA A 88 19.58 14.01 6.58
N ALA A 89 19.55 12.74 6.18
CA ALA A 89 20.51 11.74 6.64
C ALA A 89 20.80 10.74 5.51
N PRO A 90 21.50 11.18 4.46
CA PRO A 90 21.64 10.38 3.23
C PRO A 90 22.43 9.09 3.43
N ASP A 91 23.21 8.97 4.48
CA ASP A 91 23.99 7.76 4.76
C ASP A 91 23.22 6.70 5.53
N GLN A 92 22.01 7.02 5.96
CA GLN A 92 21.19 6.10 6.74
C GLN A 92 20.02 5.59 5.91
N LYS A 93 19.82 4.28 5.98
CA LYS A 93 18.67 3.66 5.34
C LYS A 93 17.73 3.15 6.43
N THR A 94 16.45 3.42 6.24
CA THR A 94 15.42 3.04 7.19
C THR A 94 14.35 2.24 6.46
N GLU A 95 13.90 1.17 7.06
CA GLU A 95 12.79 0.41 6.52
C GLU A 95 11.48 1.00 7.04
N LEU A 96 10.57 1.23 6.11
CA LEU A 96 9.28 1.84 6.40
C LEU A 96 8.18 1.05 5.72
N ASN A 97 7.00 1.05 6.34
CA ASN A 97 5.79 0.57 5.70
C ASN A 97 4.85 1.76 5.53
N ARG A 98 4.18 1.83 4.38
CA ARG A 98 3.17 2.84 4.14
C ARG A 98 1.89 2.18 3.68
N LEU A 99 0.80 2.57 4.32
CA LEU A 99 -0.52 2.12 3.91
C LEU A 99 -0.99 2.98 2.73
N ILE A 100 -1.62 2.33 1.78
CA ILE A 100 -2.22 2.99 0.63
C ILE A 100 -3.61 2.39 0.46
N ILE A 101 -4.63 3.22 0.61
CA ILE A 101 -6.01 2.79 0.55
C ILE A 101 -6.70 3.53 -0.58
N PRO A 102 -7.04 2.82 -1.67
CA PRO A 102 -7.77 3.47 -2.77
C PRO A 102 -9.10 4.00 -2.28
N GLN A 103 -9.43 5.19 -2.73
CA GLN A 103 -10.70 5.83 -2.45
C GLN A 103 -11.51 5.90 -3.74
N GLU A 104 -12.74 6.31 -3.63
CA GLU A 104 -13.55 6.62 -4.79
C GLU A 104 -12.94 7.81 -5.54
N ASP A 105 -13.32 7.97 -6.79
CA ASP A 105 -12.89 9.08 -7.64
C ASP A 105 -11.40 9.10 -7.96
N GLY A 106 -10.73 7.94 -7.80
CA GLY A 106 -9.31 7.85 -8.14
C GLY A 106 -8.37 8.44 -7.11
N GLN A 107 -8.89 8.85 -5.96
CA GLN A 107 -8.04 9.33 -4.87
C GLN A 107 -7.51 8.17 -4.04
N VAL A 108 -6.48 8.44 -3.26
CA VAL A 108 -5.95 7.46 -2.31
C VAL A 108 -5.76 8.13 -0.96
N SER A 109 -5.88 7.34 0.09
CA SER A 109 -5.43 7.74 1.41
C SER A 109 -4.14 6.99 1.69
N ALA A 110 -3.14 7.68 2.18
CA ALA A 110 -1.83 7.08 2.43
C ALA A 110 -1.22 7.63 3.70
N GLY A 111 -0.45 6.80 4.38
CA GLY A 111 0.22 7.22 5.60
C GLY A 111 0.90 6.06 6.30
N PRO A 112 1.56 6.35 7.42
CA PRO A 112 2.31 5.32 8.15
C PRO A 112 1.43 4.31 8.87
N ASP A 113 0.22 4.70 9.24
CA ASP A 113 -0.73 3.81 9.92
C ASP A 113 -2.16 4.32 9.71
N PHE A 114 -3.14 3.57 10.21
CA PHE A 114 -4.55 3.91 10.02
C PHE A 114 -4.98 5.19 10.75
N ASN A 115 -4.21 5.64 11.72
CA ASN A 115 -4.54 6.85 12.48
C ASN A 115 -3.95 8.11 11.86
N ASP A 116 -3.09 7.96 10.89
CA ASP A 116 -2.39 9.10 10.30
C ASP A 116 -2.38 8.99 8.77
N LEU A 117 -3.58 8.96 8.21
CA LEU A 117 -3.77 8.90 6.76
C LEU A 117 -4.08 10.29 6.22
N LYS A 118 -3.54 10.58 5.06
CA LYS A 118 -3.83 11.79 4.31
C LYS A 118 -4.34 11.44 2.93
N SER A 119 -5.21 12.27 2.40
CA SER A 119 -5.75 12.06 1.06
C SER A 119 -4.86 12.69 0.01
N TYR A 120 -4.70 11.97 -1.09
CA TYR A 120 -3.92 12.43 -2.24
C TYR A 120 -4.73 12.21 -3.50
N GLN A 121 -4.52 13.08 -4.47
CA GLN A 121 -5.12 12.93 -5.78
C GLN A 121 -4.04 12.86 -6.84
N ARG A 122 -4.37 12.21 -7.93
CA ARG A 122 -3.43 12.03 -9.03
C ARG A 122 -3.24 13.36 -9.75
N CYS A 123 -1.99 13.71 -9.99
CA CYS A 123 -1.66 14.86 -10.81
C CYS A 123 -1.71 14.49 -12.28
N PRO A 124 -2.11 15.44 -13.14
CA PRO A 124 -2.12 15.17 -14.58
C PRO A 124 -0.73 14.82 -15.09
N ALA A 125 -0.68 13.91 -16.03
CA ALA A 125 0.55 13.63 -16.75
C ALA A 125 0.84 14.78 -17.69
N ASN A 126 2.08 15.24 -17.72
CA ASN A 126 2.52 16.29 -18.64
C ASN A 126 3.13 15.67 -19.88
#